data_8dd32cfbc8ff081f1a65f00b8bf054d7
#
_entry.id   8dd32cfbc8ff081f1a65f00b8bf054d7
#
_cell.length_a   1.000
_cell.length_b   1.000
_cell.length_c   1.000
_cell.angle_alpha   90.00
_cell.angle_beta   90.00
_cell.angle_gamma   90.00
#
_symmetry.space_group_name_H-M   'P 1'
#
loop_
_entity.id
_entity.type
_entity.pdbx_description
1 polymer ?
#
loop_
_entity_poly.entity_id
_entity_poly.type
_entity_poly.pdbx_seq_one_letter_code
_entity_poly.pdbx_strand_id
1 'polypeptide(L)'
;DANTNPWGYKLSWSPSSLIGASKRTARVLIDEKEILWPDGETYENVFLYDVPDLGVFEAYANADSTLYKKGYGIPEAKTIYRGTLRYPGWCETICYLNKIKFFETDVRPTKGMSIAQFTSIQAGYPGDPREALCKRLGLEPWSSFILRMEWLGFFEDTILPFESCSPRDVISLLFDKKLVFGPSERDMVVLCDEVVGEYPGGKRKQYKSTLIDFGVPGLWTSIARTTGVPPAIAVRFILEGKISTPGLLAPMSKEIYEPVLEELKNEGIVLEETKEYV
;
A
#
# COMPACT_ATOMS: atom_id res chain seq x y z
N ASP A 1 -15.14 8.09 3.71
CA ASP A 1 -15.48 8.72 4.99
C ASP A 1 -14.28 8.90 5.92
N ALA A 2 -13.24 8.07 5.83
CA ALA A 2 -12.05 8.16 6.67
C ALA A 2 -10.89 8.96 6.07
N ASN A 3 -11.01 9.44 4.84
CA ASN A 3 -10.00 10.30 4.20
C ASN A 3 -10.11 11.75 4.70
N THR A 4 -9.83 11.94 6.00
CA THR A 4 -10.07 13.20 6.72
C THR A 4 -8.77 13.88 7.20
N ASN A 5 -7.62 13.42 6.73
CA ASN A 5 -6.32 13.95 7.09
C ASN A 5 -5.42 14.20 5.86
N PRO A 6 -4.40 15.06 5.96
CA PRO A 6 -3.56 15.43 4.81
C PRO A 6 -2.66 14.30 4.28
N TRP A 7 -2.55 13.18 5.01
CA TRP A 7 -1.81 11.99 4.58
C TRP A 7 -2.62 11.09 3.65
N GLY A 8 -3.96 11.28 3.60
CA GLY A 8 -4.85 10.40 2.86
C GLY A 8 -4.77 8.94 3.31
N TYR A 9 -4.45 8.71 4.59
CA TYR A 9 -4.21 7.37 5.12
C TYR A 9 -4.62 7.23 6.58
N LYS A 10 -5.13 6.05 6.94
CA LYS A 10 -5.31 5.59 8.32
C LYS A 10 -4.91 4.11 8.43
N LEU A 11 -4.49 3.72 9.63
CA LEU A 11 -3.96 2.37 9.90
C LEU A 11 -5.10 1.37 10.06
N SER A 12 -5.33 0.53 9.06
CA SER A 12 -6.23 -0.63 9.13
C SER A 12 -5.48 -1.96 9.30
N TRP A 13 -4.15 -1.92 9.37
CA TRP A 13 -3.26 -3.07 9.51
C TRP A 13 -1.96 -2.67 10.20
N SER A 14 -1.01 -3.60 10.35
CA SER A 14 0.24 -3.40 11.11
C SER A 14 1.07 -2.19 10.64
N PRO A 15 1.33 -1.18 11.51
CA PRO A 15 2.18 -0.03 11.19
C PRO A 15 3.60 -0.42 10.81
N SER A 16 4.18 -1.39 11.49
CA SER A 16 5.54 -1.88 11.23
C SER A 16 5.67 -2.50 9.83
N SER A 17 4.64 -3.21 9.37
CA SER A 17 4.60 -3.77 8.02
C SER A 17 4.43 -2.69 6.95
N LEU A 18 3.64 -1.64 7.23
CA LEU A 18 3.49 -0.48 6.37
C LEU A 18 4.84 0.23 6.17
N ILE A 19 5.52 0.52 7.28
CA ILE A 19 6.85 1.16 7.29
C ILE A 19 7.88 0.27 6.60
N GLY A 20 7.88 -1.04 6.85
CA GLY A 20 8.75 -2.00 6.17
C GLY A 20 8.56 -2.05 4.66
N ALA A 21 7.33 -1.79 4.19
CA ALA A 21 7.02 -1.74 2.77
C ALA A 21 7.65 -0.53 2.04
N SER A 22 7.97 0.56 2.77
CA SER A 22 8.53 1.79 2.18
C SER A 22 9.91 1.61 1.52
N LYS A 23 10.61 0.53 1.85
CA LYS A 23 11.93 0.19 1.30
C LYS A 23 11.93 -1.07 0.43
N ARG A 24 10.76 -1.59 0.06
CA ARG A 24 10.72 -2.79 -0.78
C ARG A 24 11.25 -2.52 -2.17
N THR A 25 12.03 -3.48 -2.64
CA THR A 25 12.37 -3.61 -4.05
C THR A 25 11.15 -4.08 -4.83
N ALA A 26 10.90 -3.50 -5.99
CA ALA A 26 9.87 -3.93 -6.91
C ALA A 26 10.46 -4.34 -8.26
N ARG A 27 9.89 -5.37 -8.87
CA ARG A 27 10.24 -5.84 -10.21
C ARG A 27 8.97 -6.03 -11.02
N VAL A 28 8.96 -5.51 -12.24
CA VAL A 28 7.83 -5.59 -13.15
C VAL A 28 8.30 -6.00 -14.54
N LEU A 29 7.39 -6.50 -15.36
CA LEU A 29 7.59 -6.70 -16.79
C LEU A 29 6.74 -5.66 -17.53
N ILE A 30 7.34 -4.84 -18.36
CA ILE A 30 6.66 -3.84 -19.20
C ILE A 30 7.21 -3.95 -20.62
N ASP A 31 6.33 -4.23 -21.58
CA ASP A 31 6.68 -4.38 -23.01
C ASP A 31 7.89 -5.30 -23.22
N GLU A 32 7.82 -6.50 -22.62
CA GLU A 32 8.85 -7.54 -22.66
C GLU A 32 10.16 -7.20 -21.93
N LYS A 33 10.24 -6.03 -21.26
CA LYS A 33 11.42 -5.60 -20.50
C LYS A 33 11.19 -5.73 -19.00
N GLU A 34 12.09 -6.42 -18.32
CA GLU A 34 12.11 -6.41 -16.86
C GLU A 34 12.69 -5.10 -16.36
N ILE A 35 11.97 -4.46 -15.45
CA ILE A 35 12.38 -3.23 -14.77
C ILE A 35 12.47 -3.54 -13.28
N LEU A 36 13.59 -3.14 -12.67
CA LEU A 36 13.86 -3.29 -11.23
C LEU A 36 13.98 -1.91 -10.58
N TRP A 37 13.22 -1.70 -9.52
CA TRP A 37 13.31 -0.53 -8.65
C TRP A 37 13.72 -0.98 -7.24
N PRO A 38 15.02 -0.84 -6.87
CA PRO A 38 15.51 -1.24 -5.56
C PRO A 38 15.09 -0.27 -4.46
N ASP A 39 15.14 -0.71 -3.22
CA ASP A 39 15.14 0.07 -1.98
C ASP A 39 14.14 1.24 -1.90
N GLY A 40 12.92 1.02 -2.38
CA GLY A 40 11.86 2.03 -2.33
C GLY A 40 11.82 2.99 -3.51
N GLU A 41 12.67 2.86 -4.52
CA GLU A 41 12.61 3.65 -5.76
C GLU A 41 11.27 3.52 -6.50
N THR A 42 10.50 2.48 -6.19
CA THR A 42 9.13 2.29 -6.72
C THR A 42 8.24 3.51 -6.45
N TYR A 43 8.46 4.25 -5.37
CA TYR A 43 7.68 5.44 -5.04
C TYR A 43 8.04 6.68 -5.88
N GLU A 44 9.14 6.65 -6.61
CA GLU A 44 9.52 7.65 -7.62
C GLU A 44 8.95 7.30 -9.01
N ASN A 45 8.46 6.06 -9.19
CA ASN A 45 7.95 5.51 -10.44
C ASN A 45 6.45 5.24 -10.35
N VAL A 46 5.69 6.31 -10.22
CA VAL A 46 4.24 6.31 -9.96
C VAL A 46 3.49 6.69 -11.23
N PHE A 47 2.33 6.08 -11.44
CA PHE A 47 1.36 6.57 -12.42
C PHE A 47 0.00 6.83 -11.75
N LEU A 48 -0.80 7.66 -12.38
CA LEU A 48 -2.16 7.94 -11.91
C LEU A 48 -3.11 6.88 -12.45
N TYR A 49 -3.93 6.34 -11.57
CA TYR A 49 -4.92 5.32 -11.87
C TYR A 49 -6.30 5.81 -11.46
N ASP A 50 -7.21 5.87 -12.42
CA ASP A 50 -8.58 6.28 -12.18
C ASP A 50 -9.43 5.07 -11.83
N VAL A 51 -10.08 5.13 -10.66
CA VAL A 51 -11.03 4.12 -10.20
C VAL A 51 -12.43 4.73 -10.33
N PRO A 52 -13.32 4.12 -11.12
CA PRO A 52 -14.69 4.62 -11.28
C PRO A 52 -15.35 4.90 -9.93
N ASP A 53 -16.06 6.01 -9.84
CA ASP A 53 -16.79 6.50 -8.65
C ASP A 53 -15.92 6.88 -7.43
N LEU A 54 -14.61 6.61 -7.45
CA LEU A 54 -13.69 6.96 -6.36
C LEU A 54 -12.66 8.03 -6.76
N GLY A 55 -12.39 8.20 -8.07
CA GLY A 55 -11.43 9.15 -8.60
C GLY A 55 -10.00 8.62 -8.69
N VAL A 56 -9.05 9.53 -8.73
CA VAL A 56 -7.66 9.26 -9.08
C VAL A 56 -6.83 8.84 -7.86
N PHE A 57 -6.05 7.79 -8.03
CA PHE A 57 -5.08 7.27 -7.07
C PHE A 57 -3.66 7.29 -7.67
N GLU A 58 -2.65 7.34 -6.81
CA GLU A 58 -1.28 7.01 -7.15
C GLU A 58 -1.11 5.49 -7.14
N ALA A 59 -0.60 4.92 -8.23
CA ALA A 59 -0.26 3.52 -8.35
C ALA A 59 1.26 3.34 -8.41
N TYR A 60 1.81 2.46 -7.59
CA TYR A 60 3.23 2.11 -7.57
C TYR A 60 3.42 0.59 -7.50
N ALA A 61 4.51 0.09 -8.09
CA ALA A 61 4.79 -1.34 -8.13
C ALA A 61 5.05 -1.93 -6.74
N ASN A 62 4.56 -3.15 -6.52
CA ASN A 62 4.68 -3.85 -5.24
C ASN A 62 5.31 -5.23 -5.41
N ALA A 63 6.53 -5.39 -4.89
CA ALA A 63 7.33 -6.62 -4.93
C ALA A 63 7.60 -7.12 -6.37
N ASP A 64 7.85 -8.43 -6.54
CA ASP A 64 8.19 -9.02 -7.83
C ASP A 64 6.92 -9.49 -8.56
N SER A 65 6.53 -8.79 -9.61
CA SER A 65 5.38 -9.14 -10.45
C SER A 65 5.71 -10.21 -11.49
N THR A 66 6.98 -10.42 -11.83
CA THR A 66 7.38 -11.34 -12.91
C THR A 66 7.10 -12.80 -12.58
N LEU A 67 7.01 -13.13 -11.30
CA LEU A 67 6.67 -14.47 -10.81
C LEU A 67 5.30 -14.94 -11.28
N TYR A 68 4.38 -14.02 -11.53
CA TYR A 68 3.02 -14.33 -11.99
C TYR A 68 2.99 -14.87 -13.41
N LYS A 69 4.00 -14.56 -14.25
CA LYS A 69 4.12 -15.12 -15.60
C LYS A 69 4.11 -16.66 -15.60
N LYS A 70 4.88 -17.24 -14.70
CA LYS A 70 4.92 -18.69 -14.48
C LYS A 70 3.70 -19.17 -13.71
N GLY A 71 3.30 -18.45 -12.67
CA GLY A 71 2.20 -18.85 -11.79
C GLY A 71 0.87 -18.99 -12.51
N TYR A 72 0.56 -18.07 -13.40
CA TYR A 72 -0.67 -18.11 -14.22
C TYR A 72 -0.53 -18.89 -15.53
N GLY A 73 0.66 -19.37 -15.87
CA GLY A 73 0.86 -20.11 -17.11
C GLY A 73 0.69 -19.25 -18.38
N ILE A 74 1.12 -17.99 -18.32
CA ILE A 74 1.02 -16.99 -19.41
C ILE A 74 2.42 -16.57 -19.90
N PRO A 75 3.23 -17.50 -20.46
CA PRO A 75 4.59 -17.21 -20.89
C PRO A 75 4.69 -16.14 -21.99
N GLU A 76 3.61 -15.93 -22.74
CA GLU A 76 3.48 -14.94 -23.83
C GLU A 76 3.20 -13.51 -23.30
N ALA A 77 2.90 -13.34 -22.02
CA ALA A 77 2.59 -12.01 -21.48
C ALA A 77 3.77 -11.06 -21.65
N LYS A 78 3.50 -9.91 -22.24
CA LYS A 78 4.48 -8.84 -22.51
C LYS A 78 4.58 -7.86 -21.35
N THR A 79 3.48 -7.65 -20.64
CA THR A 79 3.41 -6.76 -19.47
C THR A 79 2.76 -7.49 -18.31
N ILE A 80 3.41 -7.45 -17.15
CA ILE A 80 2.88 -7.93 -15.87
C ILE A 80 3.25 -6.93 -14.80
N TYR A 81 2.23 -6.31 -14.24
CA TYR A 81 2.37 -5.29 -13.22
C TYR A 81 1.45 -5.59 -12.05
N ARG A 82 2.00 -5.68 -10.85
CA ARG A 82 1.24 -5.69 -9.61
C ARG A 82 1.58 -4.43 -8.83
N GLY A 83 0.57 -3.65 -8.51
CA GLY A 83 0.74 -2.38 -7.83
C GLY A 83 -0.06 -2.26 -6.54
N THR A 84 0.12 -1.13 -5.90
CA THR A 84 -0.66 -0.68 -4.76
C THR A 84 -1.21 0.70 -5.07
N LEU A 85 -2.49 0.92 -4.76
CA LEU A 85 -3.15 2.20 -4.91
C LEU A 85 -3.08 2.99 -3.59
N ARG A 86 -2.82 4.30 -3.69
CA ARG A 86 -2.86 5.24 -2.56
C ARG A 86 -3.48 6.56 -3.00
N TYR A 87 -4.03 7.30 -2.08
CA TYR A 87 -4.44 8.68 -2.35
C TYR A 87 -3.23 9.55 -2.75
N PRO A 88 -3.43 10.55 -3.64
CA PRO A 88 -2.37 11.41 -4.14
C PRO A 88 -1.57 12.10 -3.02
N GLY A 89 -0.25 12.11 -3.18
CA GLY A 89 0.70 12.68 -2.24
C GLY A 89 1.31 11.68 -1.25
N TRP A 90 0.80 10.45 -1.21
CA TRP A 90 1.41 9.39 -0.41
C TRP A 90 2.82 9.05 -0.89
N CYS A 91 2.99 8.79 -2.18
CA CYS A 91 4.27 8.37 -2.76
C CYS A 91 5.33 9.47 -2.62
N GLU A 92 4.97 10.73 -2.90
CA GLU A 92 5.83 11.88 -2.63
C GLU A 92 6.33 11.90 -1.18
N THR A 93 5.40 11.71 -0.24
CA THR A 93 5.71 11.73 1.19
C THR A 93 6.69 10.62 1.58
N ILE A 94 6.47 9.40 1.08
CA ILE A 94 7.38 8.27 1.32
C ILE A 94 8.76 8.51 0.70
N CYS A 95 8.84 9.07 -0.51
CA CYS A 95 10.11 9.45 -1.15
C CYS A 95 10.91 10.41 -0.27
N TYR A 96 10.29 11.48 0.24
CA TYR A 96 11.00 12.44 1.10
C TYR A 96 11.42 11.83 2.43
N LEU A 97 10.57 10.99 3.05
CA LEU A 97 10.92 10.28 4.27
C LEU A 97 12.10 9.32 4.06
N ASN A 98 12.18 8.65 2.89
CA ASN A 98 13.35 7.84 2.51
C ASN A 98 14.61 8.72 2.36
N LYS A 99 14.52 9.87 1.70
CA LYS A 99 15.65 10.81 1.50
C LYS A 99 16.22 11.34 2.80
N ILE A 100 15.40 11.50 3.82
CA ILE A 100 15.83 11.91 5.18
C ILE A 100 15.99 10.72 6.14
N LYS A 101 15.93 9.48 5.63
CA LYS A 101 16.21 8.23 6.36
C LYS A 101 15.32 7.99 7.60
N PHE A 102 14.04 8.38 7.52
CA PHE A 102 13.09 8.14 8.64
C PHE A 102 12.64 6.68 8.78
N PHE A 103 12.98 5.83 7.81
CA PHE A 103 12.67 4.40 7.88
C PHE A 103 13.85 3.53 8.31
N GLU A 104 14.99 4.15 8.68
CA GLU A 104 16.16 3.42 9.19
C GLU A 104 15.93 2.91 10.61
N THR A 105 16.68 1.83 10.94
CA THR A 105 16.59 1.13 12.23
C THR A 105 17.75 1.36 13.15
N ASP A 106 18.70 2.23 12.78
CA ASP A 106 19.86 2.54 13.59
C ASP A 106 19.45 3.27 14.86
N VAL A 107 19.64 2.60 16.00
CA VAL A 107 19.28 3.12 17.32
C VAL A 107 20.32 4.12 17.82
N ARG A 108 19.85 5.24 18.38
CA ARG A 108 20.70 6.27 18.98
C ARG A 108 20.10 6.79 20.29
N PRO A 109 20.92 7.36 21.21
CA PRO A 109 20.42 7.96 22.45
C PRO A 109 19.47 9.12 22.16
N THR A 110 18.31 9.12 22.84
CA THR A 110 17.24 10.13 22.66
C THR A 110 16.68 10.63 23.97
N LYS A 111 17.28 10.26 25.11
CA LYS A 111 16.83 10.66 26.44
C LYS A 111 16.68 12.17 26.55
N GLY A 112 15.49 12.65 26.88
CA GLY A 112 15.18 14.07 27.04
C GLY A 112 15.08 14.86 25.73
N MET A 113 15.17 14.21 24.57
CA MET A 113 15.05 14.84 23.25
C MET A 113 13.57 14.98 22.88
N SER A 114 13.17 16.13 22.34
CA SER A 114 11.84 16.30 21.77
C SER A 114 11.75 15.74 20.35
N ILE A 115 10.52 15.51 19.86
CA ILE A 115 10.27 15.08 18.48
C ILE A 115 10.83 16.12 17.50
N ALA A 116 10.61 17.41 17.77
CA ALA A 116 11.14 18.51 16.96
C ALA A 116 12.67 18.48 16.86
N GLN A 117 13.35 18.32 18.00
CA GLN A 117 14.82 18.18 18.04
C GLN A 117 15.29 16.96 17.27
N PHE A 118 14.64 15.81 17.46
CA PHE A 118 14.96 14.60 16.72
C PHE A 118 14.84 14.82 15.21
N THR A 119 13.75 15.47 14.77
CA THR A 119 13.47 15.73 13.37
C THR A 119 14.53 16.64 12.75
N SER A 120 14.91 17.73 13.41
CA SER A 120 15.93 18.65 12.91
C SER A 120 17.31 18.00 12.81
N ILE A 121 17.68 17.17 13.80
CA ILE A 121 18.93 16.40 13.78
C ILE A 121 18.90 15.36 12.65
N GLN A 122 17.78 14.68 12.46
CA GLN A 122 17.61 13.68 11.38
C GLN A 122 17.71 14.33 10.00
N ALA A 123 17.21 15.55 9.84
CA ALA A 123 17.39 16.33 8.62
C ALA A 123 18.82 16.82 8.40
N GLY A 124 19.69 16.74 9.42
CA GLY A 124 21.08 17.17 9.36
C GLY A 124 21.34 18.66 9.67
N TYR A 125 20.32 19.37 10.15
CA TYR A 125 20.38 20.79 10.47
C TYR A 125 19.72 21.04 11.83
N PRO A 126 20.45 20.91 12.97
CA PRO A 126 19.88 21.17 14.28
C PRO A 126 19.31 22.59 14.41
N GLY A 127 18.13 22.70 15.01
CA GLY A 127 17.40 23.96 15.17
C GLY A 127 15.91 23.79 14.91
N ASP A 128 15.31 24.73 14.19
CA ASP A 128 13.90 24.62 13.79
C ASP A 128 13.68 23.45 12.82
N PRO A 129 12.79 22.49 13.12
CA PRO A 129 12.60 21.31 12.31
C PRO A 129 12.01 21.59 10.92
N ARG A 130 11.18 22.64 10.77
CA ARG A 130 10.63 23.05 9.48
C ARG A 130 11.72 23.57 8.57
N GLU A 131 12.53 24.50 9.07
CA GLU A 131 13.67 25.04 8.32
C GLU A 131 14.69 23.95 7.96
N ALA A 132 14.95 23.03 8.89
CA ALA A 132 15.85 21.89 8.67
C ALA A 132 15.38 21.00 7.51
N LEU A 133 14.10 20.65 7.48
CA LEU A 133 13.53 19.84 6.41
C LEU A 133 13.50 20.59 5.07
N CYS A 134 13.09 21.86 5.08
CA CYS A 134 13.09 22.70 3.88
C CYS A 134 14.50 22.76 3.26
N LYS A 135 15.50 23.04 4.08
CA LYS A 135 16.90 23.10 3.65
C LYS A 135 17.42 21.75 3.14
N ARG A 136 17.10 20.67 3.84
CA ARG A 136 17.54 19.31 3.47
C ARG A 136 16.99 18.84 2.14
N LEU A 137 15.74 19.17 1.86
CA LEU A 137 14.98 18.65 0.72
C LEU A 137 14.81 19.66 -0.42
N GLY A 138 15.22 20.92 -0.23
CA GLY A 138 15.01 21.97 -1.21
C GLY A 138 13.53 22.34 -1.36
N LEU A 139 12.77 22.30 -0.27
CA LEU A 139 11.33 22.54 -0.26
C LEU A 139 10.98 23.90 0.37
N GLU A 140 9.85 24.45 -0.06
CA GLU A 140 9.27 25.62 0.55
C GLU A 140 8.46 25.26 1.82
N PRO A 141 8.36 26.16 2.82
CA PRO A 141 7.67 25.89 4.09
C PRO A 141 6.18 25.53 3.95
N TRP A 142 5.56 25.88 2.83
CA TRP A 142 4.15 25.61 2.51
C TRP A 142 3.95 24.40 1.60
N SER A 143 5.01 23.64 1.29
CA SER A 143 4.89 22.44 0.47
C SER A 143 4.06 21.36 1.17
N SER A 144 3.34 20.54 0.38
CA SER A 144 2.45 19.50 0.88
C SER A 144 3.14 18.56 1.87
N PHE A 145 4.38 18.22 1.60
CA PHE A 145 5.18 17.36 2.49
C PHE A 145 5.39 18.01 3.86
N ILE A 146 5.81 19.28 3.90
CA ILE A 146 6.06 19.99 5.16
C ILE A 146 4.77 20.11 5.98
N LEU A 147 3.64 20.41 5.36
CA LEU A 147 2.33 20.45 6.02
C LEU A 147 1.90 19.09 6.57
N ARG A 148 2.18 18.00 5.86
CA ARG A 148 1.93 16.63 6.35
C ARG A 148 2.80 16.28 7.55
N MET A 149 4.07 16.69 7.54
CA MET A 149 5.00 16.48 8.67
C MET A 149 4.53 17.23 9.92
N GLU A 150 4.14 18.50 9.75
CA GLU A 150 3.57 19.31 10.84
C GLU A 150 2.31 18.68 11.41
N TRP A 151 1.36 18.33 10.54
CA TRP A 151 0.09 17.70 10.98
C TRP A 151 0.33 16.40 11.75
N LEU A 152 1.29 15.58 11.32
CA LEU A 152 1.60 14.32 11.99
C LEU A 152 2.27 14.52 13.35
N GLY A 153 2.91 15.66 13.60
CA GLY A 153 3.51 16.02 14.88
C GLY A 153 5.04 16.02 14.89
N PHE A 154 5.69 16.00 13.75
CA PHE A 154 7.16 16.04 13.66
C PHE A 154 7.78 17.34 14.21
N PHE A 155 6.99 18.39 14.38
CA PHE A 155 7.43 19.71 14.90
C PHE A 155 7.01 19.95 16.35
N GLU A 156 6.45 18.93 17.02
CA GLU A 156 6.03 19.04 18.43
C GLU A 156 7.24 18.98 19.37
N ASP A 157 7.24 19.84 20.40
CA ASP A 157 8.24 19.83 21.49
C ASP A 157 7.98 18.73 22.53
N THR A 158 7.11 17.78 22.21
CA THR A 158 6.84 16.62 23.04
C THR A 158 8.09 15.75 23.18
N ILE A 159 8.48 15.44 24.42
CA ILE A 159 9.64 14.60 24.71
C ILE A 159 9.36 13.15 24.25
N LEU A 160 10.33 12.57 23.56
CA LEU A 160 10.28 11.16 23.15
C LEU A 160 10.22 10.23 24.37
N PRO A 161 9.35 9.22 24.39
CA PRO A 161 9.21 8.31 25.52
C PRO A 161 10.32 7.24 25.58
N PHE A 162 11.41 7.44 24.86
CA PHE A 162 12.50 6.47 24.70
C PHE A 162 13.81 7.01 25.27
N GLU A 163 14.59 6.17 25.96
CA GLU A 163 15.98 6.49 26.28
C GLU A 163 16.89 6.39 25.06
N SER A 164 16.55 5.48 24.14
CA SER A 164 17.20 5.31 22.85
C SER A 164 16.17 4.79 21.85
N CYS A 165 16.19 5.30 20.61
CA CYS A 165 15.30 4.83 19.56
C CYS A 165 15.90 5.05 18.17
N SER A 166 15.33 4.39 17.18
CA SER A 166 15.59 4.60 15.77
C SER A 166 14.64 5.64 15.15
N PRO A 167 14.97 6.20 13.97
CA PRO A 167 14.02 7.04 13.22
C PRO A 167 12.69 6.32 12.95
N ARG A 168 12.74 5.00 12.70
CA ARG A 168 11.54 4.17 12.51
C ARG A 168 10.64 4.16 13.75
N ASP A 169 11.20 4.13 14.95
CA ASP A 169 10.41 4.13 16.17
C ASP A 169 9.66 5.45 16.35
N VAL A 170 10.29 6.57 15.99
CA VAL A 170 9.66 7.90 16.05
C VAL A 170 8.47 8.00 15.09
N ILE A 171 8.64 7.60 13.83
CA ILE A 171 7.54 7.65 12.86
C ILE A 171 6.43 6.65 13.24
N SER A 172 6.76 5.47 13.77
CA SER A 172 5.77 4.51 14.27
C SER A 172 4.92 5.10 15.38
N LEU A 173 5.58 5.76 16.37
CA LEU A 173 4.88 6.45 17.47
C LEU A 173 3.89 7.49 16.95
N LEU A 174 4.29 8.28 15.96
CA LEU A 174 3.43 9.32 15.37
C LEU A 174 2.28 8.72 14.56
N PHE A 175 2.52 7.65 13.82
CA PHE A 175 1.50 6.93 13.07
C PHE A 175 0.44 6.35 14.02
N ASP A 176 0.87 5.66 15.08
CA ASP A 176 -0.02 5.08 16.08
C ASP A 176 -0.87 6.14 16.80
N LYS A 177 -0.35 7.36 16.96
CA LYS A 177 -1.05 8.46 17.60
C LYS A 177 -2.05 9.16 16.68
N LYS A 178 -1.74 9.34 15.40
CA LYS A 178 -2.47 10.25 14.50
C LYS A 178 -3.22 9.55 13.36
N LEU A 179 -2.74 8.40 12.89
CA LEU A 179 -3.34 7.70 11.76
C LEU A 179 -4.32 6.61 12.21
N VAL A 180 -5.13 6.92 13.20
CA VAL A 180 -6.13 5.98 13.76
C VAL A 180 -7.53 6.29 13.23
N PHE A 181 -8.34 5.25 13.12
CA PHE A 181 -9.76 5.41 12.79
C PHE A 181 -10.54 5.95 13.97
N GLY A 182 -11.42 6.89 13.72
CA GLY A 182 -12.45 7.29 14.66
C GLY A 182 -13.55 6.21 14.79
N PRO A 183 -14.38 6.26 15.84
CA PRO A 183 -15.37 5.22 16.15
C PRO A 183 -16.45 5.03 15.07
N SER A 184 -16.71 6.03 14.25
CA SER A 184 -17.68 5.98 13.14
C SER A 184 -17.04 5.87 11.75
N GLU A 185 -15.72 5.84 11.69
CA GLU A 185 -15.00 5.76 10.42
C GLU A 185 -14.82 4.31 9.98
N ARG A 186 -14.72 4.12 8.69
CA ARG A 186 -14.51 2.80 8.06
C ARG A 186 -13.37 2.87 7.06
N ASP A 187 -12.65 1.78 6.92
CA ASP A 187 -11.68 1.59 5.85
C ASP A 187 -12.35 1.19 4.53
N MET A 188 -11.58 1.27 3.48
CA MET A 188 -11.96 0.87 2.13
C MET A 188 -10.84 0.01 1.53
N VAL A 189 -11.23 -1.09 0.91
CA VAL A 189 -10.36 -1.90 0.05
C VAL A 189 -10.81 -1.72 -1.39
N VAL A 190 -9.86 -1.42 -2.26
CA VAL A 190 -10.05 -1.38 -3.71
C VAL A 190 -9.12 -2.40 -4.34
N LEU A 191 -9.67 -3.29 -5.16
CA LEU A 191 -8.92 -4.22 -6.00
C LEU A 191 -9.35 -3.98 -7.45
N CYS A 192 -8.36 -3.75 -8.32
CA CYS A 192 -8.58 -3.60 -9.75
C CYS A 192 -7.64 -4.54 -10.50
N ASP A 193 -8.21 -5.44 -11.28
CA ASP A 193 -7.47 -6.33 -12.17
C ASP A 193 -7.79 -5.96 -13.62
N GLU A 194 -6.76 -5.80 -14.44
CA GLU A 194 -6.89 -5.51 -15.86
C GLU A 194 -6.08 -6.50 -16.68
N VAL A 195 -6.74 -7.12 -17.65
CA VAL A 195 -6.11 -8.06 -18.58
C VAL A 195 -6.44 -7.64 -20.01
N VAL A 196 -5.41 -7.44 -20.82
CA VAL A 196 -5.57 -7.17 -22.25
C VAL A 196 -5.14 -8.40 -23.04
N GLY A 197 -6.09 -9.04 -23.69
CA GLY A 197 -5.84 -10.19 -24.58
C GLY A 197 -5.69 -9.70 -26.03
N GLU A 198 -4.68 -10.25 -26.72
CA GLU A 198 -4.48 -10.06 -28.16
C GLU A 198 -5.05 -11.27 -28.91
N TYR A 199 -5.89 -11.04 -29.90
CA TYR A 199 -6.60 -12.05 -30.67
C TYR A 199 -6.18 -12.06 -32.14
N PRO A 200 -6.43 -13.15 -32.88
CA PRO A 200 -6.17 -13.20 -34.32
C PRO A 200 -6.77 -12.01 -35.07
N GLY A 201 -6.01 -11.46 -36.00
CA GLY A 201 -6.39 -10.28 -36.77
C GLY A 201 -6.11 -8.94 -36.07
N GLY A 202 -5.29 -8.95 -35.01
CA GLY A 202 -4.86 -7.73 -34.30
C GLY A 202 -5.93 -7.12 -33.39
N LYS A 203 -7.00 -7.85 -33.13
CA LYS A 203 -8.04 -7.41 -32.20
C LYS A 203 -7.53 -7.51 -30.78
N ARG A 204 -7.71 -6.42 -30.01
CA ARG A 204 -7.39 -6.39 -28.59
C ARG A 204 -8.67 -6.24 -27.78
N LYS A 205 -8.72 -6.93 -26.65
CA LYS A 205 -9.86 -6.86 -25.74
C LYS A 205 -9.37 -6.74 -24.32
N GLN A 206 -9.84 -5.73 -23.63
CA GLN A 206 -9.61 -5.51 -22.21
C GLN A 206 -10.70 -6.15 -21.39
N TYR A 207 -10.29 -6.82 -20.33
CA TYR A 207 -11.13 -7.31 -19.24
C TYR A 207 -10.71 -6.57 -17.99
N LYS A 208 -11.67 -5.99 -17.30
CA LYS A 208 -11.44 -5.29 -16.04
C LYS A 208 -12.35 -5.87 -14.97
N SER A 209 -11.78 -6.15 -13.80
CA SER A 209 -12.50 -6.61 -12.63
C SER A 209 -12.22 -5.65 -11.49
N THR A 210 -13.26 -5.14 -10.82
CA THR A 210 -13.13 -4.15 -9.76
C THR A 210 -13.93 -4.58 -8.54
N LEU A 211 -13.28 -4.58 -7.38
CA LEU A 211 -13.91 -4.70 -6.07
C LEU A 211 -13.73 -3.39 -5.31
N ILE A 212 -14.82 -2.84 -4.78
CA ILE A 212 -14.81 -1.75 -3.81
C ILE A 212 -15.56 -2.27 -2.59
N ASP A 213 -14.86 -2.49 -1.49
CA ASP A 213 -15.43 -2.97 -0.23
C ASP A 213 -15.16 -2.00 0.90
N PHE A 214 -16.14 -1.83 1.79
CA PHE A 214 -16.05 -0.95 2.94
C PHE A 214 -16.19 -1.73 4.25
N GLY A 215 -15.38 -1.37 5.23
CA GLY A 215 -15.53 -1.88 6.59
C GLY A 215 -16.82 -1.43 7.26
N VAL A 216 -17.15 -2.07 8.36
CA VAL A 216 -18.30 -1.73 9.19
C VAL A 216 -17.78 -1.19 10.54
N PRO A 217 -18.04 0.09 10.86
CA PRO A 217 -17.56 0.69 12.10
C PRO A 217 -17.95 -0.13 13.34
N GLY A 218 -16.98 -0.36 14.21
CA GLY A 218 -17.20 -1.13 15.45
C GLY A 218 -17.34 -2.65 15.28
N LEU A 219 -17.34 -3.18 14.04
CA LEU A 219 -17.43 -4.63 13.79
C LEU A 219 -16.15 -5.16 13.15
N TRP A 220 -15.89 -4.84 11.89
CA TRP A 220 -14.70 -5.32 11.17
C TRP A 220 -14.23 -4.30 10.13
N THR A 221 -12.93 -4.31 9.89
CA THR A 221 -12.36 -3.55 8.77
C THR A 221 -12.56 -4.32 7.46
N SER A 222 -12.67 -3.57 6.35
CA SER A 222 -12.71 -4.15 5.01
C SER A 222 -11.46 -5.00 4.74
N ILE A 223 -10.27 -4.54 5.14
CA ILE A 223 -9.03 -5.31 4.98
C ILE A 223 -9.08 -6.65 5.72
N ALA A 224 -9.64 -6.71 6.94
CA ALA A 224 -9.79 -7.95 7.70
C ALA A 224 -10.77 -8.91 7.01
N ARG A 225 -11.89 -8.38 6.53
CA ARG A 225 -12.92 -9.15 5.83
C ARG A 225 -12.41 -9.73 4.52
N THR A 226 -11.89 -8.90 3.63
CA THR A 226 -11.43 -9.31 2.30
C THR A 226 -10.16 -10.17 2.33
N THR A 227 -9.41 -10.15 3.43
CA THR A 227 -8.24 -11.02 3.65
C THR A 227 -8.61 -12.32 4.35
N GLY A 228 -9.57 -12.30 5.26
CA GLY A 228 -9.92 -13.45 6.12
C GLY A 228 -10.99 -14.38 5.54
N VAL A 229 -12.01 -13.84 4.86
CA VAL A 229 -13.12 -14.63 4.32
C VAL A 229 -12.69 -15.61 3.23
N PRO A 230 -11.87 -15.25 2.22
CA PRO A 230 -11.48 -16.19 1.18
C PRO A 230 -10.78 -17.44 1.70
N PRO A 231 -9.76 -17.36 2.59
CA PRO A 231 -9.15 -18.57 3.14
C PRO A 231 -10.10 -19.36 4.05
N ALA A 232 -11.03 -18.72 4.76
CA ALA A 232 -12.02 -19.42 5.57
C ALA A 232 -12.96 -20.28 4.69
N ILE A 233 -13.40 -19.74 3.56
CA ILE A 233 -14.17 -20.48 2.56
C ILE A 233 -13.35 -21.67 2.02
N ALA A 234 -12.09 -21.46 1.67
CA ALA A 234 -11.20 -22.51 1.17
C ALA A 234 -11.02 -23.63 2.21
N VAL A 235 -10.82 -23.30 3.49
CA VAL A 235 -10.75 -24.28 4.59
C VAL A 235 -12.04 -25.12 4.68
N ARG A 236 -13.21 -24.47 4.62
CA ARG A 236 -14.49 -25.16 4.61
C ARG A 236 -14.59 -26.13 3.43
N PHE A 237 -14.21 -25.71 2.24
CA PHE A 237 -14.26 -26.56 1.04
C PHE A 237 -13.27 -27.73 1.08
N ILE A 238 -12.12 -27.57 1.74
CA ILE A 238 -11.20 -28.70 2.01
C ILE A 238 -11.88 -29.71 2.94
N LEU A 239 -12.50 -29.25 4.02
CA LEU A 239 -13.19 -30.11 4.99
C LEU A 239 -14.41 -30.82 4.38
N GLU A 240 -15.10 -30.19 3.45
CA GLU A 240 -16.22 -30.76 2.69
C GLU A 240 -15.77 -31.67 1.53
N GLY A 241 -14.46 -31.79 1.26
CA GLY A 241 -13.90 -32.56 0.16
C GLY A 241 -14.10 -31.97 -1.25
N LYS A 242 -14.52 -30.68 -1.33
CA LYS A 242 -14.67 -29.95 -2.60
C LYS A 242 -13.31 -29.53 -3.18
N ILE A 243 -12.33 -29.28 -2.33
CA ILE A 243 -10.92 -29.06 -2.68
C ILE A 243 -10.18 -30.29 -2.18
N SER A 244 -9.67 -31.12 -3.06
CA SER A 244 -9.09 -32.41 -2.71
C SER A 244 -7.62 -32.55 -3.10
N THR A 245 -7.09 -31.69 -3.94
CA THR A 245 -5.68 -31.73 -4.36
C THR A 245 -4.75 -31.53 -3.17
N PRO A 246 -3.86 -32.47 -2.84
CA PRO A 246 -2.99 -32.38 -1.68
C PRO A 246 -1.78 -31.48 -1.94
N GLY A 247 -1.20 -30.92 -0.86
CA GLY A 247 0.04 -30.17 -0.88
C GLY A 247 -0.14 -28.68 -0.62
N LEU A 248 0.96 -27.92 -0.80
CA LEU A 248 0.95 -26.46 -0.72
C LEU A 248 0.57 -25.89 -2.08
N LEU A 249 -0.63 -25.32 -2.17
CA LEU A 249 -1.17 -24.80 -3.42
C LEU A 249 -1.38 -23.28 -3.33
N ALA A 250 -1.04 -22.58 -4.41
CA ALA A 250 -1.54 -21.25 -4.64
C ALA A 250 -2.97 -21.31 -5.21
N PRO A 251 -3.86 -20.34 -4.94
CA PRO A 251 -5.26 -20.36 -5.37
C PRO A 251 -5.41 -20.03 -6.87
N MET A 252 -4.59 -20.66 -7.73
CA MET A 252 -4.54 -20.42 -9.18
C MET A 252 -5.22 -21.55 -9.98
N SER A 253 -5.60 -22.66 -9.32
CA SER A 253 -6.31 -23.76 -9.97
C SER A 253 -7.82 -23.52 -9.94
N LYS A 254 -8.53 -23.97 -10.98
CA LYS A 254 -9.99 -23.87 -11.09
C LYS A 254 -10.70 -24.54 -9.91
N GLU A 255 -10.18 -25.67 -9.42
CA GLU A 255 -10.70 -26.36 -8.23
C GLU A 255 -10.80 -25.44 -7.00
N ILE A 256 -9.90 -24.44 -6.89
CA ILE A 256 -9.86 -23.52 -5.76
C ILE A 256 -10.61 -22.22 -6.09
N TYR A 257 -10.20 -21.50 -7.13
CA TYR A 257 -10.69 -20.14 -7.33
C TYR A 257 -12.16 -20.09 -7.78
N GLU A 258 -12.63 -21.00 -8.62
CA GLU A 258 -14.02 -20.95 -9.11
C GLU A 258 -15.04 -21.07 -7.97
N PRO A 259 -15.00 -22.11 -7.10
CA PRO A 259 -15.97 -22.19 -6.01
C PRO A 259 -15.77 -21.13 -4.92
N VAL A 260 -14.53 -20.67 -4.69
CA VAL A 260 -14.27 -19.61 -3.70
C VAL A 260 -14.84 -18.27 -4.19
N LEU A 261 -14.63 -17.90 -5.45
CA LEU A 261 -15.18 -16.65 -6.01
C LEU A 261 -16.71 -16.67 -6.04
N GLU A 262 -17.32 -17.81 -6.32
CA GLU A 262 -18.79 -17.94 -6.29
C GLU A 262 -19.33 -17.76 -4.88
N GLU A 263 -18.68 -18.37 -3.89
CA GLU A 263 -19.10 -18.25 -2.49
C GLU A 263 -18.87 -16.83 -1.93
N LEU A 264 -17.82 -16.13 -2.38
CA LEU A 264 -17.57 -14.74 -2.00
C LEU A 264 -18.72 -13.82 -2.39
N LYS A 265 -19.42 -14.11 -3.48
CA LYS A 265 -20.63 -13.34 -3.87
C LYS A 265 -21.74 -13.49 -2.83
N ASN A 266 -21.91 -14.70 -2.27
CA ASN A 266 -22.89 -14.94 -1.20
C ASN A 266 -22.54 -14.18 0.07
N GLU A 267 -21.25 -13.96 0.31
CA GLU A 267 -20.75 -13.14 1.42
C GLU A 267 -20.78 -11.64 1.12
N GLY A 268 -21.30 -11.22 -0.06
CA GLY A 268 -21.36 -9.83 -0.48
C GLY A 268 -20.00 -9.22 -0.86
N ILE A 269 -18.99 -10.04 -1.16
CA ILE A 269 -17.71 -9.63 -1.74
C ILE A 269 -17.81 -9.88 -3.25
N VAL A 270 -18.19 -8.85 -3.99
CA VAL A 270 -18.54 -8.95 -5.41
C VAL A 270 -17.55 -8.16 -6.25
N LEU A 271 -16.94 -8.82 -7.23
CA LEU A 271 -16.12 -8.17 -8.24
C LEU A 271 -17.01 -7.80 -9.43
N GLU A 272 -17.02 -6.53 -9.79
CA GLU A 272 -17.69 -6.04 -11.00
C GLU A 272 -16.80 -6.21 -12.20
N GLU A 273 -17.29 -6.92 -13.22
CA GLU A 273 -16.52 -7.25 -14.41
C GLU A 273 -17.03 -6.49 -15.63
N THR A 274 -16.12 -5.87 -16.35
CA THR A 274 -16.38 -5.24 -17.64
C THR A 274 -15.46 -5.79 -18.72
N LYS A 275 -15.87 -5.63 -19.98
CA LYS A 275 -15.08 -6.04 -21.14
C LYS A 275 -15.34 -5.10 -22.31
N GLU A 276 -14.26 -4.66 -22.95
CA GLU A 276 -14.34 -3.78 -24.11
C GLU A 276 -13.23 -4.06 -25.13
N TYR A 277 -13.42 -3.61 -26.36
CA TYR A 277 -12.38 -3.64 -27.38
C TYR A 277 -11.52 -2.37 -27.27
N VAL A 278 -10.19 -2.51 -27.32
CA VAL A 278 -9.18 -1.44 -27.18
C VAL A 278 -8.16 -1.46 -28.33
#